data_3be1f20fdfac9adf9e6a7c3974042742
#
_entry.id   3be1f20fdfac9adf9e6a7c3974042742
#
_cell.length_a   1.000
_cell.length_b   1.000
_cell.length_c   1.000
_cell.angle_alpha   90.00
_cell.angle_beta   90.00
_cell.angle_gamma   90.00
#
_symmetry.space_group_name_H-M   'P 1'
#
loop_
_entity.id
_entity.type
_entity.pdbx_description
1 polymer ?
#
loop_
_entity_poly.entity_id
_entity_poly.type
_entity_poly.pdbx_seq_one_letter_code
_entity_poly.pdbx_strand_id
1 'polypeptide(L)'
;MKLLLLLFFLNQPPVDTTAKSGRFIAMEYKGMSNCIYEITINDSLIMGAKVNGYITIQPNFGIGTSVPRDVMHNPEAYVNKKKAAKYQDKNMGNDQFISTDGQNFIIRRKDIKSVFINTTPKWGMGYYPQSGRIMIESPETAYNKTAIRDLILVGDQNAEEVLKMFK
;
A
#
# COMPACT_ATOMS: atom_id res chain seq x y z
N MET A 1 -9.88 -58.89 25.36
CA MET A 1 -9.39 -57.55 25.72
C MET A 1 -9.57 -56.64 24.51
N LYS A 2 -10.64 -55.79 24.49
CA LYS A 2 -10.91 -54.86 23.38
C LYS A 2 -10.30 -53.52 23.76
N LEU A 3 -9.33 -53.07 22.96
CA LEU A 3 -8.69 -51.77 23.11
C LEU A 3 -9.62 -50.69 22.57
N LEU A 4 -10.14 -49.84 23.41
CA LEU A 4 -11.01 -48.69 23.08
C LEU A 4 -10.10 -47.53 22.70
N LEU A 5 -9.98 -47.25 21.38
CA LEU A 5 -9.23 -46.09 20.89
C LEU A 5 -10.13 -44.86 21.02
N LEU A 6 -9.85 -44.01 21.99
CA LEU A 6 -10.54 -42.75 22.23
C LEU A 6 -9.98 -41.69 21.26
N LEU A 7 -10.73 -41.43 20.20
CA LEU A 7 -10.44 -40.31 19.28
C LEU A 7 -10.83 -38.99 19.96
N PHE A 8 -9.85 -38.29 20.49
CA PHE A 8 -9.99 -36.87 20.85
C PHE A 8 -9.98 -36.04 19.57
N PHE A 9 -11.16 -35.76 19.01
CA PHE A 9 -11.30 -34.63 18.09
C PHE A 9 -11.15 -33.34 18.90
N LEU A 10 -9.98 -32.75 18.85
CA LEU A 10 -9.76 -31.39 19.29
C LEU A 10 -10.63 -30.50 18.44
N ASN A 11 -11.70 -29.96 19.01
CA ASN A 11 -12.44 -28.83 18.48
C ASN A 11 -11.47 -27.64 18.49
N GLN A 12 -10.72 -27.47 17.41
CA GLN A 12 -10.06 -26.21 17.14
C GLN A 12 -11.17 -25.21 16.77
N PRO A 13 -11.25 -24.05 17.45
CA PRO A 13 -12.18 -23.02 17.02
C PRO A 13 -11.86 -22.69 15.55
N PRO A 14 -12.87 -22.38 14.71
CA PRO A 14 -12.63 -21.98 13.33
C PRO A 14 -11.68 -20.79 13.37
N VAL A 15 -10.52 -20.95 12.74
CA VAL A 15 -9.62 -19.84 12.48
C VAL A 15 -10.42 -18.89 11.60
N ASP A 16 -10.70 -17.69 12.12
CA ASP A 16 -11.41 -16.64 11.39
C ASP A 16 -10.53 -16.19 10.23
N THR A 17 -10.66 -16.88 9.10
CA THR A 17 -9.93 -16.64 7.86
C THR A 17 -10.63 -15.60 6.99
N THR A 18 -11.33 -14.64 7.58
CA THR A 18 -11.72 -13.44 6.85
C THR A 18 -10.47 -12.61 6.61
N ALA A 19 -9.73 -13.03 5.61
CA ALA A 19 -8.59 -12.31 5.13
C ALA A 19 -9.03 -10.90 4.72
N LYS A 20 -8.52 -9.91 5.44
CA LYS A 20 -8.87 -8.50 5.20
C LYS A 20 -8.18 -8.05 3.92
N SER A 21 -8.93 -8.06 2.82
CA SER A 21 -8.52 -7.34 1.62
C SER A 21 -8.72 -5.84 1.87
N GLY A 22 -7.78 -5.02 1.45
CA GLY A 22 -7.85 -3.58 1.64
C GLY A 22 -7.22 -2.82 0.48
N ARG A 23 -7.60 -1.54 0.37
CA ARG A 23 -7.05 -0.61 -0.60
C ARG A 23 -6.84 0.75 0.05
N PHE A 24 -5.72 1.40 -0.22
CA PHE A 24 -5.45 2.77 0.20
C PHE A 24 -4.50 3.47 -0.80
N ILE A 25 -4.44 4.80 -0.74
CA ILE A 25 -3.57 5.60 -1.59
C ILE A 25 -2.43 6.17 -0.74
N ALA A 26 -1.20 6.02 -1.22
CA ALA A 26 -0.05 6.52 -0.51
C ALA A 26 0.95 7.21 -1.44
N MET A 27 1.69 8.14 -0.89
CA MET A 27 2.82 8.80 -1.53
C MET A 27 4.13 8.24 -0.97
N GLU A 28 5.10 7.99 -1.84
CA GLU A 28 6.47 7.67 -1.45
C GLU A 28 7.43 8.60 -2.17
N TYR A 29 8.43 9.11 -1.46
CA TYR A 29 9.50 9.89 -2.08
C TYR A 29 10.57 8.98 -2.68
N LYS A 30 10.93 9.26 -3.93
CA LYS A 30 12.04 8.64 -4.67
C LYS A 30 13.05 9.73 -5.01
N GLY A 31 14.04 9.92 -4.16
CA GLY A 31 14.93 11.07 -4.24
C GLY A 31 14.17 12.39 -4.05
N MET A 32 14.26 13.30 -5.03
CA MET A 32 13.57 14.60 -5.01
C MET A 32 12.15 14.55 -5.58
N SER A 33 11.69 13.42 -6.12
CA SER A 33 10.33 13.28 -6.66
C SER A 33 9.44 12.47 -5.73
N ASN A 34 8.14 12.68 -5.86
CA ASN A 34 7.15 11.85 -5.21
C ASN A 34 6.46 10.92 -6.23
N CYS A 35 6.02 9.77 -5.75
CA CYS A 35 5.26 8.79 -6.50
C CYS A 35 4.00 8.46 -5.72
N ILE A 36 2.85 8.42 -6.42
CA ILE A 36 1.59 7.99 -5.83
C ILE A 36 1.34 6.54 -6.19
N TYR A 37 1.06 5.76 -5.17
CA TYR A 37 0.71 4.37 -5.28
C TYR A 37 -0.74 4.14 -4.87
N GLU A 38 -1.41 3.31 -5.62
CA GLU A 38 -2.56 2.56 -5.15
C GLU A 38 -2.05 1.27 -4.54
N ILE A 39 -2.27 1.10 -3.25
CA ILE A 39 -1.85 -0.09 -2.53
C ILE A 39 -3.06 -1.01 -2.38
N THR A 40 -2.90 -2.24 -2.83
CA THR A 40 -3.88 -3.31 -2.64
C THR A 40 -3.28 -4.38 -1.74
N ILE A 41 -4.04 -4.79 -0.74
CA ILE A 41 -3.69 -5.86 0.19
C ILE A 41 -4.67 -7.01 -0.01
N ASN A 42 -4.18 -8.21 -0.17
CA ASN A 42 -4.95 -9.45 -0.13
C ASN A 42 -4.30 -10.44 0.86
N ASP A 43 -4.80 -11.66 0.93
CA ASP A 43 -4.35 -12.69 1.86
C ASP A 43 -2.85 -12.98 1.80
N SER A 44 -2.26 -12.86 0.63
CA SER A 44 -0.90 -13.31 0.38
C SER A 44 0.07 -12.17 0.05
N LEU A 45 -0.45 -11.09 -0.54
CA LEU A 45 0.36 -10.06 -1.18
C LEU A 45 -0.06 -8.65 -0.78
N ILE A 46 0.92 -7.76 -0.76
CA ILE A 46 0.75 -6.32 -0.80
C ILE A 46 1.33 -5.85 -2.13
N MET A 47 0.49 -5.20 -2.92
CA MET A 47 0.85 -4.74 -4.26
C MET A 47 0.77 -3.22 -4.32
N GLY A 48 1.84 -2.56 -4.70
CA GLY A 48 1.88 -1.12 -4.91
C GLY A 48 1.94 -0.79 -6.38
N ALA A 49 0.81 -0.37 -6.95
CA ALA A 49 0.72 0.11 -8.32
C ALA A 49 1.01 1.61 -8.39
N LYS A 50 2.00 2.03 -9.15
CA LYS A 50 2.26 3.44 -9.37
C LYS A 50 1.21 4.06 -10.27
N VAL A 51 0.29 4.80 -9.66
CA VAL A 51 -0.85 5.42 -10.34
C VAL A 51 -0.68 6.90 -10.64
N ASN A 52 0.40 7.54 -10.14
CA ASN A 52 0.77 8.89 -10.52
C ASN A 52 2.28 9.12 -10.32
N GLY A 53 2.80 10.17 -10.95
CA GLY A 53 4.18 10.63 -10.81
C GLY A 53 4.29 11.83 -9.89
N TYR A 54 5.19 12.75 -10.24
CA TYR A 54 5.40 13.97 -9.50
C TYR A 54 4.11 14.80 -9.42
N ILE A 55 3.64 15.04 -8.19
CA ILE A 55 2.45 15.82 -7.90
C ILE A 55 2.79 17.08 -7.10
N THR A 56 1.98 18.10 -7.25
CA THR A 56 2.04 19.36 -6.49
C THR A 56 0.63 19.80 -6.10
N ILE A 57 0.49 20.56 -4.99
CA ILE A 57 -0.78 21.22 -4.65
C ILE A 57 -0.79 22.62 -5.24
N GLN A 58 -1.94 23.06 -5.73
CA GLN A 58 -2.11 24.43 -6.25
C GLN A 58 -1.84 25.51 -5.18
N PRO A 59 -1.21 26.65 -5.56
CA PRO A 59 -0.67 26.97 -6.88
C PRO A 59 0.58 26.14 -7.18
N ASN A 60 0.73 25.70 -8.42
CA ASN A 60 1.95 25.04 -8.87
C ASN A 60 2.69 25.93 -9.88
N PHE A 61 3.96 25.68 -10.06
CA PHE A 61 4.83 26.40 -11.02
C PHE A 61 4.96 25.64 -12.37
N GLY A 62 3.93 24.88 -12.75
CA GLY A 62 3.91 24.15 -14.01
C GLY A 62 4.69 22.84 -14.03
N ILE A 63 5.15 22.36 -12.87
CA ILE A 63 5.89 21.10 -12.73
C ILE A 63 4.97 20.04 -12.12
N GLY A 64 4.83 18.91 -12.80
CA GLY A 64 4.07 17.75 -12.32
C GLY A 64 2.54 17.89 -12.48
N THR A 65 1.83 16.94 -11.89
CA THR A 65 0.36 16.93 -11.85
C THR A 65 -0.13 17.78 -10.69
N SER A 66 -0.98 18.78 -10.98
CA SER A 66 -1.57 19.62 -9.95
C SER A 66 -2.76 18.98 -9.30
N VAL A 67 -2.78 18.96 -7.96
CA VAL A 67 -3.95 18.61 -7.15
C VAL A 67 -4.62 19.89 -6.67
N PRO A 68 -5.88 20.17 -7.04
CA PRO A 68 -6.62 21.34 -6.56
C PRO A 68 -6.80 21.30 -5.03
N ARG A 69 -6.75 22.49 -4.40
CA ARG A 69 -6.85 22.59 -2.92
C ARG A 69 -8.19 22.14 -2.36
N ASP A 70 -9.26 22.35 -3.09
CA ASP A 70 -10.63 21.99 -2.69
C ASP A 70 -10.85 20.46 -2.63
N VAL A 71 -10.01 19.68 -3.33
CA VAL A 71 -10.10 18.21 -3.35
C VAL A 71 -8.91 17.50 -2.72
N MET A 72 -7.93 18.24 -2.16
CA MET A 72 -6.71 17.64 -1.64
C MET A 72 -6.92 16.70 -0.43
N HIS A 73 -8.07 16.80 0.25
CA HIS A 73 -8.48 15.89 1.31
C HIS A 73 -9.02 14.55 0.80
N ASN A 74 -9.38 14.47 -0.50
CA ASN A 74 -9.81 13.24 -1.12
C ASN A 74 -8.60 12.47 -1.66
N PRO A 75 -8.26 11.27 -1.15
CA PRO A 75 -7.12 10.49 -1.64
C PRO A 75 -7.22 10.15 -3.13
N GLU A 76 -8.43 10.00 -3.68
CA GLU A 76 -8.63 9.71 -5.11
C GLU A 76 -8.22 10.89 -6.03
N ALA A 77 -8.14 12.11 -5.51
CA ALA A 77 -7.66 13.27 -6.28
C ALA A 77 -6.17 13.16 -6.69
N TYR A 78 -5.42 12.31 -6.01
CA TYR A 78 -4.01 12.05 -6.31
C TYR A 78 -3.81 10.99 -7.39
N VAL A 79 -4.86 10.25 -7.75
CA VAL A 79 -4.80 9.14 -8.71
C VAL A 79 -4.96 9.63 -10.15
N ASN A 80 -4.03 9.26 -11.02
CA ASN A 80 -4.20 9.43 -12.45
C ASN A 80 -5.01 8.24 -13.01
N LYS A 81 -6.29 8.47 -13.35
CA LYS A 81 -7.22 7.44 -13.82
C LYS A 81 -6.72 6.64 -15.02
N LYS A 82 -6.00 7.29 -15.96
CA LYS A 82 -5.44 6.59 -17.14
C LYS A 82 -4.31 5.63 -16.74
N LYS A 83 -3.51 6.00 -15.73
CA LYS A 83 -2.47 5.11 -15.21
C LYS A 83 -3.07 3.97 -14.39
N ALA A 84 -4.03 4.26 -13.51
CA ALA A 84 -4.72 3.26 -12.70
C ALA A 84 -5.46 2.22 -13.56
N ALA A 85 -6.04 2.62 -14.70
CA ALA A 85 -6.72 1.71 -15.63
C ALA A 85 -5.81 0.58 -16.16
N LYS A 86 -4.48 0.76 -16.17
CA LYS A 86 -3.53 -0.28 -16.60
C LYS A 86 -3.49 -1.49 -15.67
N TYR A 87 -3.96 -1.34 -14.44
CA TYR A 87 -3.92 -2.38 -13.38
C TYR A 87 -5.28 -3.04 -13.13
N GLN A 88 -6.28 -2.78 -13.99
CA GLN A 88 -7.64 -3.34 -13.81
C GLN A 88 -7.77 -4.79 -14.26
N ASP A 89 -6.78 -5.33 -14.98
CA ASP A 89 -6.78 -6.74 -15.37
C ASP A 89 -6.51 -7.63 -14.14
N LYS A 90 -7.56 -8.32 -13.69
CA LYS A 90 -7.50 -9.22 -12.52
C LYS A 90 -6.62 -10.46 -12.75
N ASN A 91 -6.29 -10.77 -14.01
CA ASN A 91 -5.45 -11.92 -14.39
C ASN A 91 -3.98 -11.52 -14.59
N MET A 92 -3.62 -10.27 -14.30
CA MET A 92 -2.26 -9.78 -14.44
C MET A 92 -1.30 -10.57 -13.53
N GLY A 93 -0.33 -11.27 -14.12
CA GLY A 93 0.71 -11.96 -13.38
C GLY A 93 1.71 -10.98 -12.73
N ASN A 94 2.45 -11.46 -11.72
CA ASN A 94 3.39 -10.62 -10.97
C ASN A 94 4.44 -9.95 -11.85
N ASP A 95 5.01 -10.67 -12.81
CA ASP A 95 6.02 -10.12 -13.73
C ASP A 95 5.44 -9.04 -14.64
N GLN A 96 4.22 -9.25 -15.13
CA GLN A 96 3.50 -8.26 -15.92
C GLN A 96 3.18 -7.01 -15.10
N PHE A 97 2.73 -7.18 -13.85
CA PHE A 97 2.48 -6.07 -12.93
C PHE A 97 3.74 -5.22 -12.70
N ILE A 98 4.87 -5.87 -12.40
CA ILE A 98 6.15 -5.17 -12.18
C ILE A 98 6.66 -4.51 -13.45
N SER A 99 6.50 -5.13 -14.62
CA SER A 99 6.96 -4.56 -15.90
C SER A 99 6.09 -3.39 -16.40
N THR A 100 4.86 -3.24 -15.89
CA THR A 100 3.96 -2.12 -16.24
C THR A 100 4.53 -0.76 -15.80
N ASP A 101 5.20 -0.69 -14.66
CA ASP A 101 6.03 0.43 -14.22
C ASP A 101 7.15 -0.10 -13.31
N GLY A 102 8.41 0.23 -13.61
CA GLY A 102 9.57 -0.26 -12.86
C GLY A 102 9.64 0.18 -11.39
N GLN A 103 8.73 1.04 -10.93
CA GLN A 103 8.57 1.44 -9.54
C GLN A 103 7.44 0.70 -8.82
N ASN A 104 6.65 -0.11 -9.53
CA ASN A 104 5.72 -1.02 -8.89
C ASN A 104 6.44 -1.97 -7.94
N PHE A 105 5.72 -2.45 -6.92
CA PHE A 105 6.30 -3.41 -6.00
C PHE A 105 5.27 -4.44 -5.53
N ILE A 106 5.77 -5.60 -5.16
CA ILE A 106 5.01 -6.68 -4.53
C ILE A 106 5.78 -7.15 -3.30
N ILE A 107 5.09 -7.23 -2.16
CA ILE A 107 5.60 -7.79 -0.92
C ILE A 107 4.70 -8.97 -0.54
N ARG A 108 5.29 -10.13 -0.26
CA ARG A 108 4.52 -11.26 0.29
C ARG A 108 4.25 -10.99 1.76
N ARG A 109 3.01 -11.15 2.21
CA ARG A 109 2.66 -10.88 3.63
C ARG A 109 3.54 -11.66 4.61
N LYS A 110 3.86 -12.89 4.30
CA LYS A 110 4.74 -13.74 5.13
C LYS A 110 6.18 -13.22 5.27
N ASP A 111 6.62 -12.33 4.39
CA ASP A 111 7.97 -11.76 4.42
C ASP A 111 8.02 -10.43 5.19
N ILE A 112 6.88 -9.93 5.66
CA ILE A 112 6.81 -8.70 6.44
C ILE A 112 7.39 -8.97 7.82
N LYS A 113 8.39 -8.17 8.20
CA LYS A 113 8.98 -8.19 9.53
C LYS A 113 8.22 -7.31 10.51
N SER A 114 7.85 -6.12 10.07
CA SER A 114 7.10 -5.16 10.88
C SER A 114 6.25 -4.22 10.02
N VAL A 115 5.10 -3.78 10.57
CA VAL A 115 4.31 -2.67 10.02
C VAL A 115 3.89 -1.78 11.18
N PHE A 116 4.13 -0.48 11.07
CA PHE A 116 3.76 0.49 12.10
C PHE A 116 3.47 1.86 11.50
N ILE A 117 2.75 2.68 12.28
CA ILE A 117 2.48 4.08 11.94
C ILE A 117 3.61 4.95 12.48
N ASN A 118 4.14 5.81 11.62
CA ASN A 118 5.04 6.90 12.00
C ASN A 118 4.34 8.24 11.79
N THR A 119 4.08 8.96 12.87
CA THR A 119 3.41 10.27 12.84
C THR A 119 4.38 11.44 12.66
N THR A 120 5.70 11.20 12.74
CA THR A 120 6.70 12.24 12.57
C THR A 120 6.64 12.82 11.16
N PRO A 121 6.50 14.14 10.97
CA PRO A 121 6.54 14.76 9.66
C PRO A 121 7.85 14.42 8.93
N LYS A 122 7.75 14.11 7.64
CA LYS A 122 8.92 13.91 6.78
C LYS A 122 9.23 15.21 6.06
N TRP A 123 10.49 15.56 6.00
CA TRP A 123 10.93 16.71 5.20
C TRP A 123 10.46 16.56 3.73
N GLY A 124 9.95 17.64 3.15
CA GLY A 124 9.44 17.62 1.77
C GLY A 124 7.98 17.18 1.63
N MET A 125 7.28 16.79 2.71
CA MET A 125 5.84 16.45 2.63
C MET A 125 4.98 17.66 2.19
N GLY A 126 5.48 18.88 2.35
CA GLY A 126 4.77 20.09 1.92
C GLY A 126 3.47 20.29 2.70
N TYR A 127 2.46 20.82 2.01
CA TYR A 127 1.13 21.10 2.57
C TYR A 127 0.12 19.99 2.29
N TYR A 128 0.59 18.77 1.94
CA TYR A 128 -0.31 17.64 1.68
C TYR A 128 -1.00 17.21 2.98
N PRO A 129 -2.35 17.16 3.01
CA PRO A 129 -3.05 16.51 4.11
C PRO A 129 -2.61 15.06 4.20
N GLN A 130 -2.28 14.64 5.41
CA GLN A 130 -1.85 13.26 5.65
C GLN A 130 -2.19 12.85 7.07
N SER A 131 -2.55 11.61 7.28
CA SER A 131 -2.92 11.06 8.58
C SER A 131 -1.80 10.22 9.22
N GLY A 132 -0.63 10.22 8.62
CA GLY A 132 0.52 9.46 9.08
C GLY A 132 1.23 8.73 7.94
N ARG A 133 2.24 8.00 8.30
CA ARG A 133 3.07 7.22 7.38
C ARG A 133 3.02 5.75 7.79
N ILE A 134 2.72 4.88 6.87
CA ILE A 134 2.80 3.43 7.09
C ILE A 134 4.21 2.98 6.73
N MET A 135 4.92 2.51 7.74
CA MET A 135 6.26 1.94 7.58
C MET A 135 6.13 0.44 7.43
N ILE A 136 6.65 -0.13 6.34
CA ILE A 136 6.66 -1.58 6.09
C ILE A 136 8.11 -2.03 5.99
N GLU A 137 8.54 -2.88 6.90
CA GLU A 137 9.84 -3.53 6.85
C GLU A 137 9.71 -4.93 6.27
N SER A 138 10.45 -5.21 5.21
CA SER A 138 10.47 -6.50 4.52
C SER A 138 11.80 -6.69 3.79
N PRO A 139 12.21 -7.92 3.44
CA PRO A 139 13.42 -8.14 2.65
C PRO A 139 13.31 -7.50 1.26
N GLU A 140 14.44 -7.10 0.72
CA GLU A 140 14.56 -6.79 -0.70
C GLU A 140 14.43 -8.06 -1.54
N THR A 141 13.72 -7.94 -2.66
CA THR A 141 13.47 -9.04 -3.61
C THR A 141 13.49 -8.51 -5.04
N ALA A 142 13.35 -9.38 -6.02
CA ALA A 142 13.16 -8.96 -7.42
C ALA A 142 11.94 -8.03 -7.61
N TYR A 143 10.92 -8.17 -6.76
CA TYR A 143 9.66 -7.42 -6.81
C TYR A 143 9.57 -6.28 -5.79
N ASN A 144 10.47 -6.21 -4.84
CA ASN A 144 10.55 -5.15 -3.83
C ASN A 144 11.99 -4.72 -3.59
N LYS A 145 12.41 -3.64 -4.24
CA LYS A 145 13.79 -3.15 -4.23
C LYS A 145 14.16 -2.27 -3.02
N THR A 146 13.35 -2.29 -1.97
CA THR A 146 13.55 -1.43 -0.80
C THR A 146 13.19 -2.20 0.47
N ALA A 147 14.14 -2.29 1.40
CA ALA A 147 13.93 -2.98 2.67
C ALA A 147 12.88 -2.30 3.57
N ILE A 148 12.77 -0.99 3.48
CA ILE A 148 11.80 -0.19 4.24
C ILE A 148 10.99 0.66 3.26
N ARG A 149 9.68 0.47 3.24
CA ARG A 149 8.72 1.33 2.56
C ARG A 149 8.19 2.38 3.52
N ASP A 150 8.20 3.61 3.09
CA ASP A 150 7.74 4.78 3.84
C ASP A 150 6.57 5.42 3.08
N LEU A 151 5.37 4.92 3.34
CA LEU A 151 4.13 5.21 2.62
C LEU A 151 3.34 6.28 3.36
N ILE A 152 3.37 7.51 2.85
CA ILE A 152 2.62 8.65 3.39
C ILE A 152 1.17 8.54 2.93
N LEU A 153 0.23 8.45 3.86
CA LEU A 153 -1.20 8.42 3.55
C LEU A 153 -1.68 9.80 3.11
N VAL A 154 -2.01 9.97 1.84
CA VAL A 154 -2.48 11.26 1.29
C VAL A 154 -3.97 11.44 1.51
N GLY A 155 -4.41 12.68 1.68
CA GLY A 155 -5.81 12.99 1.98
C GLY A 155 -6.25 12.53 3.37
N ASP A 156 -7.56 12.47 3.57
CA ASP A 156 -8.15 12.09 4.85
C ASP A 156 -8.38 10.57 4.91
N GLN A 157 -7.31 9.83 5.20
CA GLN A 157 -7.35 8.38 5.41
C GLN A 157 -7.04 8.08 6.89
N ASN A 158 -7.75 7.13 7.48
CA ASN A 158 -7.49 6.72 8.85
C ASN A 158 -6.29 5.76 8.90
N ALA A 159 -5.16 6.19 9.47
CA ALA A 159 -3.94 5.40 9.56
C ALA A 159 -4.12 4.10 10.36
N GLU A 160 -4.93 4.12 11.41
CA GLU A 160 -5.22 2.93 12.23
C GLU A 160 -6.05 1.90 11.45
N GLU A 161 -7.02 2.36 10.65
CA GLU A 161 -7.79 1.46 9.79
C GLU A 161 -6.90 0.86 8.69
N VAL A 162 -6.00 1.66 8.11
CA VAL A 162 -5.02 1.14 7.15
C VAL A 162 -4.09 0.13 7.83
N LEU A 163 -3.60 0.40 9.05
CA LEU A 163 -2.74 -0.55 9.77
C LEU A 163 -3.45 -1.87 10.06
N LYS A 164 -4.76 -1.86 10.33
CA LYS A 164 -5.55 -3.09 10.55
C LYS A 164 -5.61 -4.02 9.33
N MET A 165 -5.44 -3.48 8.11
CA MET A 165 -5.41 -4.30 6.88
C MET A 165 -4.19 -5.23 6.81
N PHE A 166 -3.14 -4.94 7.59
CA PHE A 166 -1.91 -5.75 7.64
C PHE A 166 -1.96 -6.86 8.70
N LYS A 167 -2.92 -6.82 9.60
CA LYS A 167 -3.13 -7.81 10.65
C LYS A 167 -4.08 -8.89 10.15
#